data_b6a65acb75ddcfd18e5bcf744eeaddb4
#
_entry.id   b6a65acb75ddcfd18e5bcf744eeaddb4
#
_cell.length_a   1.000
_cell.length_b   1.000
_cell.length_c   1.000
_cell.angle_alpha   90.00
_cell.angle_beta   90.00
_cell.angle_gamma   90.00
#
_symmetry.space_group_name_H-M   'P 1'
#
loop_
_entity.id
_entity.type
_entity.pdbx_description
1 polymer ?
#
loop_
_entity_poly.entity_id
_entity_poly.type
_entity_poly.pdbx_seq_one_letter_code
_entity_poly.pdbx_strand_id
1 'polypeptide(L)'
;GYYIDFKKVHRNVDNIKVELNILNSLIGSKNIKEDFKALIKKYPETLKCIPLLLAVRTNEIYCQDENGGHLYQFDFGKYPPNSHAYYERYTYFMEHTGLFDLLENHIINNLVDYATGVETGLDSNGRKNRGGHLMENLVEGFIKKSGFIKNETYFKEMYIHQITEKWN
;
A
#
# COMPACT_ATOMS: atom_id res chain seq x y z
N GLY A 1 12.05 26.41 3.66
CA GLY A 1 11.21 26.33 2.50
C GLY A 1 10.81 24.91 2.12
N TYR A 2 9.72 24.80 1.46
CA TYR A 2 9.22 23.52 0.97
C TYR A 2 9.70 23.33 -0.46
N TYR A 3 10.65 22.42 -0.62
CA TYR A 3 11.15 22.05 -1.92
C TYR A 3 10.79 20.61 -2.21
N ILE A 4 10.14 20.37 -3.33
CA ILE A 4 9.79 19.03 -3.79
C ILE A 4 10.64 18.72 -5.01
N ASP A 5 11.38 17.63 -4.94
CA ASP A 5 12.15 17.15 -6.08
C ASP A 5 11.25 16.29 -6.98
N PHE A 6 10.55 16.92 -7.90
CA PHE A 6 9.63 16.23 -8.80
C PHE A 6 10.34 15.26 -9.74
N LYS A 7 11.60 15.49 -10.08
CA LYS A 7 12.37 14.53 -10.88
C LYS A 7 12.56 13.23 -10.14
N LYS A 8 12.86 13.32 -8.84
CA LYS A 8 12.99 12.14 -7.98
C LYS A 8 11.65 11.42 -7.81
N VAL A 9 10.57 12.17 -7.58
CA VAL A 9 9.22 11.62 -7.47
C VAL A 9 8.86 10.82 -8.73
N HIS A 10 9.01 11.42 -9.89
CA HIS A 10 8.70 10.76 -11.17
C HIS A 10 9.59 9.54 -11.41
N ARG A 11 10.88 9.63 -11.11
CA ARG A 11 11.80 8.50 -11.26
C ARG A 11 11.39 7.32 -10.36
N ASN A 12 11.03 7.59 -9.12
CA ASN A 12 10.62 6.54 -8.18
C ASN A 12 9.33 5.85 -8.65
N VAL A 13 8.38 6.62 -9.17
CA VAL A 13 7.13 6.04 -9.70
C VAL A 13 7.39 5.30 -11.02
N ASP A 14 8.20 5.86 -11.91
CA ASP A 14 8.52 5.23 -13.20
C ASP A 14 9.17 3.85 -13.00
N ASN A 15 9.95 3.67 -11.95
CA ASN A 15 10.60 2.38 -11.65
C ASN A 15 9.60 1.25 -11.38
N ILE A 16 8.38 1.57 -10.98
CA ILE A 16 7.35 0.58 -10.64
C ILE A 16 6.05 0.80 -11.44
N LYS A 17 6.11 1.62 -12.48
CA LYS A 17 4.92 2.02 -13.23
C LYS A 17 4.21 0.85 -13.92
N VAL A 18 4.97 -0.08 -14.50
CA VAL A 18 4.40 -1.26 -15.16
C VAL A 18 3.64 -2.10 -14.15
N GLU A 19 4.24 -2.36 -13.00
CA GLU A 19 3.63 -3.17 -11.94
C GLU A 19 2.41 -2.47 -11.33
N LEU A 20 2.46 -1.14 -11.17
CA LEU A 20 1.29 -0.37 -10.73
C LEU A 20 0.14 -0.48 -11.73
N ASN A 21 0.44 -0.46 -13.03
CA ASN A 21 -0.58 -0.63 -14.05
C ASN A 21 -1.18 -2.03 -14.07
N ILE A 22 -0.39 -3.05 -13.76
CA ILE A 22 -0.92 -4.41 -13.58
C ILE A 22 -1.91 -4.42 -12.39
N LEU A 23 -1.54 -3.80 -11.28
CA LEU A 23 -2.41 -3.71 -10.10
C LEU A 23 -3.66 -2.88 -10.36
N ASN A 24 -3.64 -1.95 -11.31
CA ASN A 24 -4.84 -1.18 -11.69
C ASN A 24 -6.00 -2.08 -12.13
N SER A 25 -5.73 -3.30 -12.59
CA SER A 25 -6.78 -4.25 -12.97
C SER A 25 -7.68 -4.64 -11.81
N LEU A 26 -7.23 -4.40 -10.57
CA LEU A 26 -8.03 -4.69 -9.37
C LEU A 26 -9.05 -3.60 -9.07
N ILE A 27 -8.92 -2.42 -9.66
CA ILE A 27 -9.83 -1.30 -9.39
C ILE A 27 -11.23 -1.66 -9.87
N GLY A 28 -12.19 -1.58 -8.94
CA GLY A 28 -13.58 -1.92 -9.23
C GLY A 28 -13.87 -3.41 -9.32
N SER A 29 -12.91 -4.27 -8.98
CA SER A 29 -13.12 -5.73 -8.98
C SER A 29 -14.24 -6.10 -8.01
N LYS A 30 -15.13 -6.99 -8.45
CA LYS A 30 -16.22 -7.52 -7.62
C LYS A 30 -15.81 -8.79 -6.88
N ASN A 31 -14.64 -9.33 -7.20
CA ASN A 31 -14.10 -10.54 -6.58
C ASN A 31 -12.62 -10.34 -6.31
N ILE A 32 -12.31 -9.28 -5.55
CA ILE A 32 -10.96 -8.75 -5.43
C ILE A 32 -9.99 -9.74 -4.80
N LYS A 33 -10.42 -10.54 -3.83
CA LYS A 33 -9.55 -11.52 -3.18
C LYS A 33 -9.03 -12.56 -4.18
N GLU A 34 -9.93 -13.11 -4.99
CA GLU A 34 -9.56 -14.11 -5.99
C GLU A 34 -8.76 -13.49 -7.12
N ASP A 35 -9.15 -12.29 -7.56
CA ASP A 35 -8.42 -11.57 -8.61
C ASP A 35 -7.01 -11.21 -8.15
N PHE A 36 -6.85 -10.81 -6.89
CA PHE A 36 -5.53 -10.50 -6.33
C PHE A 36 -4.63 -11.75 -6.24
N LYS A 37 -5.17 -12.88 -5.76
CA LYS A 37 -4.40 -14.13 -5.71
C LYS A 37 -3.93 -14.54 -7.09
N ALA A 38 -4.81 -14.50 -8.08
CA ALA A 38 -4.45 -14.82 -9.46
C ALA A 38 -3.38 -13.87 -10.01
N LEU A 39 -3.51 -12.58 -9.67
CA LEU A 39 -2.57 -11.56 -10.13
C LEU A 39 -1.17 -11.77 -9.55
N ILE A 40 -1.04 -11.96 -8.24
CA ILE A 40 0.28 -12.14 -7.61
C ILE A 40 0.92 -13.49 -7.95
N LYS A 41 0.11 -14.49 -8.27
CA LYS A 41 0.61 -15.77 -8.76
C LYS A 41 1.27 -15.59 -10.12
N LYS A 42 0.66 -14.80 -11.00
CA LYS A 42 1.17 -14.55 -12.35
C LYS A 42 2.24 -13.47 -12.37
N TYR A 43 2.08 -12.43 -11.56
CA TYR A 43 2.94 -11.25 -11.50
C TYR A 43 3.40 -10.99 -10.07
N PRO A 44 4.21 -11.88 -9.47
CA PRO A 44 4.65 -11.72 -8.08
C PRO A 44 5.44 -10.44 -7.85
N GLU A 45 6.08 -9.89 -8.88
CA GLU A 45 6.82 -8.64 -8.82
C GLU A 45 5.95 -7.43 -8.47
N THR A 46 4.63 -7.53 -8.60
CA THR A 46 3.71 -6.45 -8.23
C THR A 46 3.68 -6.20 -6.72
N LEU A 47 4.06 -7.20 -5.92
CA LEU A 47 4.09 -7.06 -4.46
C LEU A 47 5.04 -5.97 -3.99
N LYS A 48 6.11 -5.68 -4.74
CA LYS A 48 7.06 -4.63 -4.37
C LYS A 48 6.45 -3.23 -4.36
N CYS A 49 5.28 -3.05 -5.00
CA CYS A 49 4.58 -1.77 -5.02
C CYS A 49 3.80 -1.51 -3.74
N ILE A 50 3.45 -2.53 -2.98
CA ILE A 50 2.51 -2.41 -1.86
C ILE A 50 3.00 -1.47 -0.77
N PRO A 51 4.26 -1.51 -0.32
CA PRO A 51 4.71 -0.60 0.72
C PRO A 51 4.50 0.88 0.37
N LEU A 52 4.79 1.29 -0.85
CA LEU A 52 4.58 2.68 -1.26
C LEU A 52 3.11 3.09 -1.18
N LEU A 53 2.18 2.18 -1.49
CA LEU A 53 0.75 2.45 -1.38
C LEU A 53 0.33 2.75 0.06
N LEU A 54 1.13 2.35 1.03
CA LEU A 54 0.96 2.64 2.46
C LEU A 54 1.92 3.72 2.97
N ALA A 55 2.57 4.46 2.07
CA ALA A 55 3.58 5.48 2.39
C ALA A 55 4.77 4.92 3.18
N VAL A 56 5.13 3.67 2.91
CA VAL A 56 6.30 3.00 3.51
C VAL A 56 7.37 2.85 2.44
N ARG A 57 8.60 3.26 2.75
CA ARG A 57 9.73 3.17 1.80
C ARG A 57 10.53 1.89 1.91
N THR A 58 10.33 1.11 2.97
CA THR A 58 11.03 -0.16 3.15
C THR A 58 10.27 -1.29 2.47
N ASN A 59 11.00 -2.37 2.13
CA ASN A 59 10.42 -3.55 1.50
C ASN A 59 9.78 -4.52 2.50
N GLU A 60 9.77 -4.16 3.78
CA GLU A 60 9.24 -4.99 4.84
C GLU A 60 8.27 -4.18 5.69
N ILE A 61 7.18 -4.81 6.09
CA ILE A 61 6.18 -4.22 6.99
C ILE A 61 5.85 -5.23 8.07
N TYR A 62 5.96 -4.81 9.32
CA TYR A 62 5.54 -5.61 10.46
C TYR A 62 4.10 -5.28 10.81
N CYS A 63 3.26 -6.31 10.93
CA CYS A 63 1.85 -6.16 11.31
C CYS A 63 1.54 -7.08 12.47
N GLN A 64 0.77 -6.57 13.44
CA GLN A 64 0.15 -7.42 14.45
C GLN A 64 -1.32 -7.67 14.12
N ASP A 65 -1.77 -8.89 14.34
CA ASP A 65 -3.16 -9.28 14.24
C ASP A 65 -3.55 -10.11 15.47
N GLU A 66 -4.74 -10.72 15.45
CA GLU A 66 -5.25 -11.56 16.53
C GLU A 66 -4.33 -12.75 16.83
N ASN A 67 -3.56 -13.20 15.85
CA ASN A 67 -2.70 -14.37 15.94
C ASN A 67 -1.23 -14.02 16.22
N GLY A 68 -0.93 -12.76 16.50
CA GLY A 68 0.41 -12.27 16.79
C GLY A 68 1.01 -11.40 15.72
N GLY A 69 2.33 -11.21 15.78
CA GLY A 69 3.05 -10.34 14.85
C GLY A 69 3.60 -11.11 13.65
N HIS A 70 3.52 -10.51 12.47
CA HIS A 70 4.06 -11.06 11.23
C HIS A 70 4.87 -10.02 10.49
N LEU A 71 6.06 -10.43 10.05
CA LEU A 71 6.87 -9.60 9.16
C LEU A 71 6.53 -9.98 7.71
N TYR A 72 5.97 -9.01 6.99
CA TYR A 72 5.65 -9.16 5.56
C TYR A 72 6.80 -8.60 4.74
N GLN A 73 7.34 -9.43 3.85
CA GLN A 73 8.36 -9.01 2.89
C GLN A 73 7.70 -8.85 1.53
N PHE A 74 8.05 -7.78 0.80
CA PHE A 74 7.37 -7.43 -0.44
C PHE A 74 8.27 -7.47 -1.69
N ASP A 75 9.58 -7.52 -1.52
CA ASP A 75 10.51 -7.65 -2.64
C ASP A 75 11.35 -8.92 -2.46
N PHE A 76 11.20 -9.86 -3.38
CA PHE A 76 11.83 -11.18 -3.32
C PHE A 76 12.91 -11.35 -4.39
N GLY A 77 13.16 -10.31 -5.20
CA GLY A 77 14.09 -10.43 -6.30
C GLY A 77 13.63 -11.47 -7.32
N LYS A 78 14.50 -12.45 -7.61
CA LYS A 78 14.23 -13.48 -8.62
C LYS A 78 13.45 -14.69 -8.10
N TYR A 79 13.28 -14.81 -6.81
CA TYR A 79 12.75 -16.04 -6.18
C TYR A 79 11.54 -15.73 -5.30
N PRO A 80 10.40 -15.36 -5.88
CA PRO A 80 9.21 -15.14 -5.09
C PRO A 80 8.72 -16.45 -4.49
N PRO A 81 8.16 -16.43 -3.28
CA PRO A 81 7.52 -17.61 -2.72
C PRO A 81 6.37 -18.08 -3.60
N ASN A 82 6.16 -19.38 -3.62
CA ASN A 82 5.17 -20.02 -4.47
C ASN A 82 4.41 -21.06 -3.66
N SER A 83 3.52 -20.61 -2.78
CA SER A 83 2.68 -21.52 -2.00
C SER A 83 1.32 -20.89 -1.75
N HIS A 84 0.30 -21.74 -1.57
CA HIS A 84 -1.05 -21.31 -1.26
C HIS A 84 -1.09 -20.47 0.03
N ALA A 85 -0.41 -20.91 1.08
CA ALA A 85 -0.33 -20.20 2.34
C ALA A 85 0.24 -18.79 2.17
N TYR A 86 1.18 -18.63 1.27
CA TYR A 86 1.79 -17.36 0.96
C TYR A 86 0.78 -16.38 0.34
N TYR A 87 0.03 -16.85 -0.66
CA TYR A 87 -0.98 -16.02 -1.32
C TYR A 87 -2.08 -15.58 -0.34
N GLU A 88 -2.47 -16.48 0.56
CA GLU A 88 -3.46 -16.16 1.60
C GLU A 88 -2.96 -15.09 2.57
N ARG A 89 -1.69 -15.11 2.95
CA ARG A 89 -1.10 -14.11 3.84
C ARG A 89 -1.19 -12.71 3.24
N TYR A 90 -0.84 -12.56 1.97
CA TYR A 90 -0.88 -11.24 1.31
C TYR A 90 -2.30 -10.78 1.04
N THR A 91 -3.21 -11.70 0.77
CA THR A 91 -4.64 -11.39 0.66
C THR A 91 -5.17 -10.87 1.98
N TYR A 92 -4.84 -11.51 3.08
CA TYR A 92 -5.17 -11.06 4.42
C TYR A 92 -4.63 -9.65 4.68
N PHE A 93 -3.37 -9.42 4.33
CA PHE A 93 -2.75 -8.10 4.48
C PHE A 93 -3.52 -7.01 3.72
N MET A 94 -3.83 -7.26 2.46
CA MET A 94 -4.56 -6.31 1.61
C MET A 94 -5.96 -6.02 2.16
N GLU A 95 -6.64 -7.03 2.68
CA GLU A 95 -7.96 -6.87 3.28
C GLU A 95 -7.89 -6.06 4.57
N HIS A 96 -6.98 -6.41 5.46
CA HIS A 96 -6.92 -5.84 6.80
C HIS A 96 -6.28 -4.45 6.84
N THR A 97 -5.47 -4.07 5.85
CA THR A 97 -4.99 -2.70 5.72
C THR A 97 -6.03 -1.76 5.12
N GLY A 98 -7.10 -2.30 4.57
CA GLY A 98 -8.12 -1.52 3.88
C GLY A 98 -7.79 -1.25 2.42
N LEU A 99 -6.67 -1.74 1.89
CA LEU A 99 -6.29 -1.51 0.49
C LEU A 99 -7.32 -2.09 -0.48
N PHE A 100 -7.88 -3.27 -0.19
CA PHE A 100 -8.91 -3.84 -1.05
C PHE A 100 -10.14 -2.95 -1.12
N ASP A 101 -10.56 -2.36 0.01
CA ASP A 101 -11.71 -1.47 0.02
C ASP A 101 -11.47 -0.22 -0.82
N LEU A 102 -10.25 0.32 -0.76
CA LEU A 102 -9.89 1.49 -1.56
C LEU A 102 -9.92 1.19 -3.06
N LEU A 103 -9.55 -0.03 -3.45
CA LEU A 103 -9.51 -0.45 -4.84
C LEU A 103 -10.89 -0.85 -5.37
N GLU A 104 -11.60 -1.76 -4.67
CA GLU A 104 -12.87 -2.28 -5.16
C GLU A 104 -13.97 -1.21 -5.21
N ASN A 105 -13.91 -0.21 -4.33
CA ASN A 105 -14.92 0.85 -4.25
C ASN A 105 -14.56 2.10 -5.04
N HIS A 106 -13.55 2.05 -5.91
CA HIS A 106 -13.10 3.19 -6.72
C HIS A 106 -12.69 4.41 -5.90
N ILE A 107 -12.26 4.24 -4.66
CA ILE A 107 -11.70 5.34 -3.86
C ILE A 107 -10.36 5.74 -4.47
N ILE A 108 -9.57 4.73 -4.87
CA ILE A 108 -8.41 4.91 -5.74
C ILE A 108 -8.85 4.55 -7.16
N ASN A 109 -8.66 5.44 -8.11
CA ASN A 109 -9.03 5.24 -9.51
C ASN A 109 -7.85 4.98 -10.43
N ASN A 110 -6.63 5.28 -9.98
CA ASN A 110 -5.40 5.03 -10.72
C ASN A 110 -4.24 4.95 -9.75
N LEU A 111 -3.58 3.81 -9.71
CA LEU A 111 -2.48 3.59 -8.77
C LEU A 111 -1.21 4.35 -9.14
N VAL A 112 -1.00 4.68 -10.41
CA VAL A 112 0.14 5.51 -10.80
C VAL A 112 -0.04 6.94 -10.25
N ASP A 113 -1.22 7.51 -10.40
CA ASP A 113 -1.54 8.83 -9.85
C ASP A 113 -1.48 8.82 -8.32
N TYR A 114 -2.04 7.79 -7.70
CA TYR A 114 -2.01 7.63 -6.26
C TYR A 114 -0.57 7.53 -5.73
N ALA A 115 0.26 6.71 -6.36
CA ALA A 115 1.67 6.55 -5.97
C ALA A 115 2.46 7.85 -6.15
N THR A 116 2.18 8.61 -7.22
CA THR A 116 2.79 9.92 -7.44
C THR A 116 2.45 10.88 -6.31
N GLY A 117 1.18 10.88 -5.88
CA GLY A 117 0.74 11.69 -4.75
C GLY A 117 1.43 11.29 -3.45
N VAL A 118 1.55 10.00 -3.19
CA VAL A 118 2.24 9.48 -1.99
C VAL A 118 3.71 9.87 -2.00
N GLU A 119 4.40 9.67 -3.12
CA GLU A 119 5.81 10.05 -3.25
C GLU A 119 6.03 11.55 -3.05
N THR A 120 5.14 12.36 -3.60
CA THR A 120 5.19 13.82 -3.41
C THR A 120 5.05 14.18 -1.94
N GLY A 121 4.09 13.56 -1.25
CA GLY A 121 3.89 13.75 0.18
C GLY A 121 5.09 13.31 1.01
N LEU A 122 5.68 12.17 0.69
CA LEU A 122 6.87 11.67 1.38
C LEU A 122 8.08 12.58 1.17
N ASP A 123 8.25 13.11 -0.04
CA ASP A 123 9.36 14.01 -0.32
C ASP A 123 9.22 15.34 0.43
N SER A 124 8.02 15.90 0.49
CA SER A 124 7.76 17.17 1.16
C SER A 124 7.69 17.06 2.67
N ASN A 125 7.18 15.95 3.21
CA ASN A 125 6.86 15.78 4.63
C ASN A 125 7.62 14.63 5.31
N GLY A 126 8.41 13.87 4.57
CA GLY A 126 9.03 12.63 5.07
C GLY A 126 9.86 12.78 6.33
N ARG A 127 10.50 13.93 6.53
CA ARG A 127 11.28 14.20 7.73
C ARG A 127 10.43 14.58 8.94
N LYS A 128 9.20 15.09 8.71
CA LYS A 128 8.30 15.59 9.76
C LYS A 128 7.23 14.56 10.15
N ASN A 129 6.90 13.62 9.27
CA ASN A 129 5.78 12.71 9.46
C ASN A 129 6.23 11.25 9.62
N ARG A 130 7.23 11.03 10.47
CA ARG A 130 7.80 9.68 10.67
C ARG A 130 6.85 8.72 11.38
N GLY A 131 5.85 9.19 12.07
CA GLY A 131 4.93 8.38 12.84
C GLY A 131 3.69 7.90 12.10
N GLY A 132 3.66 8.00 10.77
CA GLY A 132 2.52 7.55 9.98
C GLY A 132 1.45 8.59 9.72
N HIS A 133 1.64 9.83 10.17
CA HIS A 133 0.66 10.91 9.97
C HIS A 133 0.41 11.22 8.50
N LEU A 134 1.42 11.05 7.66
CA LEU A 134 1.24 11.25 6.23
C LEU A 134 0.20 10.30 5.67
N MET A 135 0.29 9.02 6.01
CA MET A 135 -0.67 8.02 5.54
C MET A 135 -2.07 8.27 6.09
N GLU A 136 -2.17 8.65 7.37
CA GLU A 136 -3.46 9.04 7.94
C GLU A 136 -4.11 10.17 7.15
N ASN A 137 -3.34 11.21 6.83
CA ASN A 137 -3.85 12.36 6.09
C ASN A 137 -4.27 11.99 4.66
N LEU A 138 -3.50 11.13 4.00
CA LEU A 138 -3.83 10.65 2.65
C LEU A 138 -5.13 9.85 2.65
N VAL A 139 -5.23 8.88 3.55
CA VAL A 139 -6.43 8.03 3.67
C VAL A 139 -7.63 8.88 4.03
N GLU A 140 -7.49 9.78 4.99
CA GLU A 140 -8.56 10.68 5.40
C GLU A 140 -9.05 11.54 4.24
N GLY A 141 -8.12 12.09 3.44
CA GLY A 141 -8.48 12.87 2.26
C GLY A 141 -9.27 12.07 1.23
N PHE A 142 -8.84 10.84 0.93
CA PHE A 142 -9.55 9.97 0.01
C PHE A 142 -10.93 9.58 0.54
N ILE A 143 -11.02 9.22 1.81
CA ILE A 143 -12.27 8.77 2.43
C ILE A 143 -13.28 9.90 2.50
N LYS A 144 -12.87 11.10 2.87
CA LYS A 144 -13.75 12.27 2.89
C LYS A 144 -14.31 12.57 1.50
N LYS A 145 -13.46 12.49 0.49
CA LYS A 145 -13.86 12.73 -0.90
C LYS A 145 -14.92 11.73 -1.37
N SER A 146 -14.81 10.49 -0.93
CA SER A 146 -15.72 9.40 -1.34
C SER A 146 -16.92 9.21 -0.40
N GLY A 147 -16.91 9.79 0.79
CA GLY A 147 -17.91 9.56 1.83
C GLY A 147 -17.77 8.22 2.56
N PHE A 148 -16.64 7.56 2.47
CA PHE A 148 -16.43 6.21 2.98
C PHE A 148 -15.76 6.24 4.36
N ILE A 149 -16.55 6.39 5.43
CA ILE A 149 -16.04 6.64 6.79
C ILE A 149 -15.52 5.38 7.50
N LYS A 150 -16.08 4.21 7.21
CA LYS A 150 -15.79 2.97 7.94
C LYS A 150 -14.32 2.54 7.90
N ASN A 151 -13.68 2.64 6.75
CA ASN A 151 -12.30 2.20 6.56
C ASN A 151 -11.26 3.15 7.13
N GLU A 152 -11.62 4.40 7.36
CA GLU A 152 -10.71 5.40 7.90
C GLU A 152 -10.14 4.96 9.25
N THR A 153 -11.00 4.60 10.20
CA THR A 153 -10.58 4.20 11.55
C THR A 153 -9.71 2.95 11.49
N TYR A 154 -10.12 1.94 10.73
CA TYR A 154 -9.38 0.69 10.63
C TYR A 154 -7.99 0.91 10.03
N PHE A 155 -7.91 1.67 8.95
CA PHE A 155 -6.66 1.95 8.27
C PHE A 155 -5.69 2.73 9.16
N LYS A 156 -6.19 3.74 9.87
CA LYS A 156 -5.39 4.52 10.82
C LYS A 156 -4.83 3.64 11.94
N GLU A 157 -5.65 2.81 12.55
CA GLU A 157 -5.23 1.92 13.63
C GLU A 157 -4.15 0.96 13.15
N MET A 158 -4.37 0.33 12.00
CA MET A 158 -3.43 -0.63 11.43
C MET A 158 -2.08 0.03 11.13
N TYR A 159 -2.10 1.18 10.49
CA TYR A 159 -0.89 1.88 10.08
C TYR A 159 -0.10 2.40 11.28
N ILE A 160 -0.77 3.01 12.25
CA ILE A 160 -0.12 3.51 13.46
C ILE A 160 0.55 2.36 14.20
N HIS A 161 -0.13 1.24 14.32
CA HIS A 161 0.39 0.07 15.00
C HIS A 161 1.67 -0.44 14.34
N GLN A 162 1.68 -0.57 13.03
CA GLN A 162 2.86 -0.97 12.26
C GLN A 162 4.06 -0.05 12.51
N ILE A 163 3.84 1.25 12.43
CA ILE A 163 4.89 2.25 12.60
C ILE A 163 5.43 2.23 14.02
N THR A 164 4.54 2.15 15.01
CA THR A 164 4.92 2.11 16.43
C THR A 164 5.81 0.90 16.72
N GLU A 165 5.43 -0.27 16.24
CA GLU A 165 6.20 -1.50 16.41
C GLU A 165 7.58 -1.41 15.77
N LYS A 166 7.67 -0.79 14.62
CA LYS A 166 8.92 -0.70 13.88
C LYS A 166 9.91 0.30 14.47
N TRP A 167 9.41 1.42 15.02
CA TRP A 167 10.25 2.53 15.49
C TRP A 167 10.47 2.56 16.99
N ASN A 168 9.74 1.76 17.73
CA ASN A 168 9.94 1.55 19.16
C ASN A 168 10.76 0.28 19.40
#